data_30cc1dbbf1b6acb7f9a29564fab2ac80
#
_entry.id   30cc1dbbf1b6acb7f9a29564fab2ac80
#
_cell.length_a   1.000
_cell.length_b   1.000
_cell.length_c   1.000
_cell.angle_alpha   90.00
_cell.angle_beta   90.00
_cell.angle_gamma   90.00
#
_symmetry.space_group_name_H-M   'P 1'
#
loop_
_entity.id
_entity.type
_entity.pdbx_description
1 polymer ?
#
loop_
_entity_poly.entity_id
_entity_poly.type
_entity_poly.pdbx_seq_one_letter_code
_entity_poly.pdbx_strand_id
1 'polypeptide(L)'
;MRNGAVQQMNSNPNASLYPWSQRRLTYTTSHPSPFPRYGAAVNSVASKEGDIYLMGGLINSSTVKGDLWLVEAGGNMACYPLATTAEGPGPRVGHASLLVGNAFIVYGGDTKMEDSDVLDETLYLLNTCMSLFIGVLG
;
A
#
# COMPACT_ATOMS: atom_id res chain seq x y z
N MET A 1 27.48 -21.97 -17.15
CA MET A 1 26.40 -21.40 -16.39
C MET A 1 26.81 -21.05 -14.98
N ARG A 2 26.28 -20.03 -14.45
CA ARG A 2 26.70 -19.44 -13.18
C ARG A 2 26.02 -20.06 -11.96
N ASN A 3 25.79 -21.35 -11.98
CA ASN A 3 25.05 -22.02 -10.92
C ASN A 3 25.71 -21.84 -9.54
N GLY A 4 27.03 -21.92 -9.50
CA GLY A 4 27.77 -21.74 -8.24
C GLY A 4 27.62 -20.34 -7.68
N ALA A 5 27.68 -19.31 -8.52
CA ALA A 5 27.50 -17.93 -8.10
C ALA A 5 26.06 -17.67 -7.60
N VAL A 6 25.07 -18.21 -8.29
CA VAL A 6 23.67 -18.11 -7.89
C VAL A 6 23.44 -18.81 -6.54
N GLN A 7 24.02 -19.98 -6.35
CA GLN A 7 23.89 -20.71 -5.09
C GLN A 7 24.57 -19.97 -3.94
N GLN A 8 25.72 -19.35 -4.17
CA GLN A 8 26.38 -18.53 -3.15
C GLN A 8 25.54 -17.33 -2.75
N MET A 9 24.90 -16.69 -3.72
CA MET A 9 24.00 -15.58 -3.42
C MET A 9 22.79 -16.03 -2.60
N ASN A 10 22.28 -17.22 -2.87
CA ASN A 10 21.13 -17.77 -2.16
C ASN A 10 21.48 -18.28 -0.76
N SER A 11 22.75 -18.44 -0.41
CA SER A 11 23.16 -18.81 0.94
C SER A 11 22.89 -17.72 1.97
N ASN A 12 22.78 -16.47 1.52
CA ASN A 12 22.40 -15.33 2.35
C ASN A 12 20.99 -14.89 1.97
N PRO A 13 19.99 -15.04 2.88
CA PRO A 13 18.60 -14.71 2.56
C PRO A 13 18.40 -13.23 2.25
N ASN A 14 19.33 -12.36 2.64
CA ASN A 14 19.27 -10.92 2.35
C ASN A 14 20.09 -10.53 1.14
N ALA A 15 20.75 -11.48 0.48
CA ALA A 15 21.55 -11.19 -0.71
C ALA A 15 20.63 -10.79 -1.87
N SER A 16 21.03 -9.74 -2.57
CA SER A 16 20.30 -9.25 -3.73
C SER A 16 20.74 -10.00 -4.98
N LEU A 17 19.77 -10.53 -5.72
CA LEU A 17 19.95 -10.98 -7.10
C LEU A 17 19.68 -9.77 -7.98
N TYR A 18 20.75 -9.05 -8.27
CA TYR A 18 20.61 -7.81 -9.05
C TYR A 18 19.83 -8.04 -10.36
N PRO A 19 18.85 -7.20 -10.66
CA PRO A 19 18.43 -6.00 -9.89
C PRO A 19 17.36 -6.28 -8.81
N TRP A 20 17.02 -7.52 -8.54
CA TRP A 20 15.91 -7.90 -7.67
C TRP A 20 16.39 -8.60 -6.40
N SER A 21 15.67 -8.35 -5.33
CA SER A 21 15.82 -9.12 -4.09
C SER A 21 14.42 -9.48 -3.57
N GLN A 22 14.36 -10.60 -2.88
CA GLN A 22 13.14 -11.08 -2.26
C GLN A 22 13.22 -10.87 -0.75
N ARG A 23 12.21 -10.23 -0.19
CA ARG A 23 12.11 -9.99 1.24
C ARG A 23 10.78 -10.53 1.76
N ARG A 24 10.78 -11.02 2.97
CA ARG A 24 9.58 -11.52 3.63
C ARG A 24 8.99 -10.42 4.50
N LEU A 25 7.65 -10.28 4.46
CA LEU A 25 6.95 -9.39 5.37
C LEU A 25 6.85 -10.02 6.76
N THR A 26 6.96 -9.19 7.76
CA THR A 26 6.77 -9.55 9.16
C THR A 26 5.44 -8.98 9.63
N TYR A 27 4.47 -9.84 9.90
CA TYR A 27 3.16 -9.42 10.39
C TYR A 27 3.20 -9.28 11.91
N THR A 28 2.92 -8.07 12.39
CA THR A 28 3.02 -7.72 13.81
C THR A 28 1.68 -7.77 14.54
N THR A 29 0.61 -8.08 13.81
CA THR A 29 -0.74 -8.17 14.35
C THR A 29 -1.38 -9.49 13.96
N SER A 30 -2.49 -9.83 14.61
CA SER A 30 -3.28 -11.03 14.29
C SER A 30 -4.17 -10.86 13.05
N HIS A 31 -4.12 -9.72 12.38
CA HIS A 31 -4.91 -9.50 11.17
C HIS A 31 -4.44 -10.44 10.05
N PRO A 32 -5.36 -10.91 9.21
CA PRO A 32 -4.98 -11.64 8.00
C PRO A 32 -4.07 -10.80 7.10
N SER A 33 -3.21 -11.48 6.35
CA SER A 33 -2.38 -10.81 5.35
C SER A 33 -3.23 -9.93 4.42
N PRO A 34 -2.75 -8.71 4.08
CA PRO A 34 -3.45 -7.88 3.10
C PRO A 34 -3.38 -8.46 1.69
N PHE A 35 -2.54 -9.43 1.45
CA PHE A 35 -2.32 -10.01 0.12
C PHE A 35 -2.93 -11.41 -0.02
N PRO A 36 -3.27 -11.84 -1.26
CA PRO A 36 -3.11 -11.09 -2.52
C PRO A 36 -4.23 -10.06 -2.73
N ARG A 37 -3.90 -8.96 -3.41
CA ARG A 37 -4.87 -7.97 -3.88
C ARG A 37 -4.36 -7.26 -5.13
N TYR A 38 -5.25 -6.64 -5.88
CA TYR A 38 -4.89 -5.85 -7.04
C TYR A 38 -5.69 -4.55 -7.12
N GLY A 39 -5.16 -3.59 -7.87
CA GLY A 39 -5.77 -2.28 -7.99
C GLY A 39 -5.68 -1.44 -6.72
N ALA A 40 -4.81 -1.82 -5.76
CA ALA A 40 -4.52 -1.01 -4.59
C ALA A 40 -3.64 0.17 -4.97
N ALA A 41 -3.76 1.25 -4.20
CA ALA A 41 -2.84 2.38 -4.30
C ALA A 41 -1.63 2.13 -3.42
N VAL A 42 -0.44 2.36 -3.98
CA VAL A 42 0.84 2.21 -3.27
C VAL A 42 1.72 3.37 -3.69
N ASN A 43 2.42 3.99 -2.75
CA ASN A 43 3.38 5.03 -3.12
C ASN A 43 4.53 4.43 -3.93
N SER A 44 4.83 5.06 -5.08
CA SER A 44 5.90 4.60 -5.99
C SER A 44 7.30 4.88 -5.46
N VAL A 45 7.41 5.84 -4.55
CA VAL A 45 8.64 6.20 -3.86
C VAL A 45 8.37 6.09 -2.37
N ALA A 46 9.20 5.35 -1.65
CA ALA A 46 9.05 5.20 -0.22
C ALA A 46 9.20 6.55 0.50
N SER A 47 8.62 6.64 1.70
CA SER A 47 8.82 7.80 2.56
C SER A 47 10.29 7.95 2.94
N LYS A 48 10.63 9.06 3.59
CA LYS A 48 11.98 9.31 4.10
C LYS A 48 12.46 8.18 5.03
N GLU A 49 11.55 7.58 5.77
CA GLU A 49 11.84 6.45 6.68
C GLU A 49 11.85 5.11 5.96
N GLY A 50 11.52 5.07 4.68
CA GLY A 50 11.41 3.83 3.91
C GLY A 50 10.05 3.16 4.01
N ASP A 51 9.02 3.89 4.42
CA ASP A 51 7.68 3.35 4.58
C ASP A 51 6.91 3.30 3.27
N ILE A 52 6.17 2.21 3.09
CA ILE A 52 5.26 2.03 1.96
C ILE A 52 3.84 1.96 2.51
N TYR A 53 2.97 2.84 1.99
CA TYR A 53 1.55 2.85 2.30
C TYR A 53 0.79 2.12 1.20
N LEU A 54 -0.13 1.26 1.59
CA LEU A 54 -0.98 0.51 0.66
C LEU A 54 -2.43 0.73 1.06
N MET A 55 -3.25 1.17 0.12
CA MET A 55 -4.65 1.46 0.40
C MET A 55 -5.57 0.80 -0.62
N GLY A 56 -6.62 0.17 -0.10
CA GLY A 56 -7.72 -0.31 -0.90
C GLY A 56 -7.38 -1.47 -1.81
N GLY A 57 -8.07 -1.53 -2.93
CA GLY A 57 -7.91 -2.60 -3.90
C GLY A 57 -8.96 -3.69 -3.76
N LEU A 58 -8.83 -4.72 -4.58
CA LEU A 58 -9.78 -5.81 -4.67
C LEU A 58 -9.14 -7.11 -4.17
N ILE A 59 -9.83 -7.80 -3.30
CA ILE A 59 -9.47 -9.16 -2.86
C ILE A 59 -10.55 -10.15 -3.30
N ASN A 60 -10.16 -11.43 -3.44
CA ASN A 60 -11.09 -12.53 -3.76
C ASN A 60 -12.00 -12.26 -4.97
N SER A 61 -11.53 -11.49 -5.93
CA SER A 61 -12.24 -11.15 -7.18
C SER A 61 -13.55 -10.38 -7.02
N SER A 62 -13.98 -10.07 -5.79
CA SER A 62 -15.28 -9.44 -5.57
C SER A 62 -15.33 -8.43 -4.43
N THR A 63 -14.38 -8.44 -3.52
CA THR A 63 -14.42 -7.60 -2.33
C THR A 63 -13.51 -6.39 -2.49
N VAL A 64 -14.11 -5.21 -2.62
CA VAL A 64 -13.40 -3.93 -2.68
C VAL A 64 -13.07 -3.48 -1.26
N LYS A 65 -11.79 -3.20 -1.01
CA LYS A 65 -11.31 -2.81 0.31
C LYS A 65 -11.06 -1.31 0.40
N GLY A 66 -11.21 -0.78 1.60
CA GLY A 66 -10.87 0.61 1.92
C GLY A 66 -9.85 0.71 3.06
N ASP A 67 -9.19 -0.38 3.38
CA ASP A 67 -8.20 -0.46 4.44
C ASP A 67 -6.88 0.19 4.03
N LEU A 68 -6.14 0.62 5.03
CA LEU A 68 -4.82 1.21 4.87
C LEU A 68 -3.80 0.35 5.62
N TRP A 69 -2.72 0.02 4.94
CA TRP A 69 -1.63 -0.78 5.49
C TRP A 69 -0.31 -0.03 5.37
N LEU A 70 0.58 -0.30 6.31
CA LEU A 70 1.95 0.20 6.30
C LEU A 70 2.92 -0.97 6.19
N VAL A 71 3.92 -0.82 5.32
CA VAL A 71 5.08 -1.72 5.27
C VAL A 71 6.32 -0.90 5.58
N GLU A 72 7.00 -1.25 6.64
CA GLU A 72 8.26 -0.62 7.05
C GLU A 72 9.42 -1.20 6.25
N ALA A 73 9.48 -0.90 4.96
CA ALA A 73 10.43 -1.50 4.04
C ALA A 73 11.88 -1.02 4.28
N GLY A 74 12.06 0.13 4.90
CA GLY A 74 13.38 0.60 5.33
C GLY A 74 13.91 -0.07 6.59
N GLY A 75 13.08 -0.85 7.27
CA GLY A 75 13.41 -1.55 8.50
C GLY A 75 13.33 -3.07 8.36
N ASN A 76 12.57 -3.68 9.24
CA ASN A 76 12.43 -5.14 9.35
C ASN A 76 11.30 -5.72 8.52
N MET A 77 10.75 -4.99 7.57
CA MET A 77 9.61 -5.38 6.75
C MET A 77 8.33 -5.64 7.56
N ALA A 78 8.15 -4.93 8.67
CA ALA A 78 6.92 -5.02 9.43
C ALA A 78 5.73 -4.54 8.58
N CYS A 79 4.64 -5.29 8.62
CA CYS A 79 3.45 -5.01 7.85
C CYS A 79 2.23 -5.08 8.78
N TYR A 80 1.48 -3.99 8.86
CA TYR A 80 0.33 -3.91 9.75
C TYR A 80 -0.70 -2.90 9.25
N PRO A 81 -1.98 -3.09 9.61
CA PRO A 81 -3.01 -2.14 9.25
C PRO A 81 -2.89 -0.85 10.07
N LEU A 82 -3.23 0.27 9.46
CA LEU A 82 -3.30 1.57 10.12
C LEU A 82 -4.75 1.98 10.32
N ALA A 83 -5.06 2.41 11.55
CA ALA A 83 -6.30 3.10 11.83
C ALA A 83 -6.13 4.60 11.54
N THR A 84 -7.14 5.20 10.95
CA THR A 84 -7.15 6.64 10.68
C THR A 84 -8.27 7.30 11.48
N THR A 85 -8.06 8.57 11.84
CA THR A 85 -8.95 9.28 12.75
C THR A 85 -10.05 10.07 12.06
N ALA A 86 -10.02 10.20 10.76
CA ALA A 86 -11.04 10.90 10.00
C ALA A 86 -11.58 9.98 8.91
N GLU A 87 -12.70 10.38 8.33
CA GLU A 87 -13.29 9.68 7.22
C GLU A 87 -12.34 9.72 6.02
N GLY A 88 -11.94 8.55 5.57
CA GLY A 88 -11.04 8.40 4.42
C GLY A 88 -11.81 8.18 3.13
N PRO A 89 -11.07 7.80 2.06
CA PRO A 89 -11.67 7.62 0.73
C PRO A 89 -12.70 6.49 0.67
N GLY A 90 -12.67 5.56 1.62
CA GLY A 90 -13.53 4.39 1.59
C GLY A 90 -13.07 3.32 0.59
N PRO A 91 -13.84 2.24 0.45
CA PRO A 91 -13.49 1.13 -0.44
C PRO A 91 -13.40 1.60 -1.89
N ARG A 92 -12.29 1.26 -2.55
CA ARG A 92 -12.08 1.55 -3.97
C ARG A 92 -10.98 0.72 -4.58
N VAL A 93 -11.00 0.60 -5.89
CA VAL A 93 -10.04 -0.16 -6.67
C VAL A 93 -9.64 0.62 -7.92
N GLY A 94 -8.38 0.52 -8.31
CA GLY A 94 -7.88 1.22 -9.51
C GLY A 94 -7.67 2.71 -9.31
N HIS A 95 -7.62 3.17 -8.06
CA HIS A 95 -7.36 4.58 -7.73
C HIS A 95 -5.89 4.92 -7.90
N ALA A 96 -5.62 6.21 -8.09
CA ALA A 96 -4.27 6.74 -8.18
C ALA A 96 -3.77 7.16 -6.80
N SER A 97 -2.45 7.14 -6.62
CA SER A 97 -1.82 7.63 -5.38
C SER A 97 -0.47 8.25 -5.64
N LEU A 98 -0.08 9.12 -4.72
CA LEU A 98 1.21 9.81 -4.73
C LEU A 98 1.59 10.12 -3.29
N LEU A 99 2.85 9.95 -2.95
CA LEU A 99 3.40 10.40 -1.67
C LEU A 99 4.24 11.65 -1.90
N VAL A 100 3.88 12.74 -1.26
CA VAL A 100 4.62 14.01 -1.31
C VAL A 100 4.87 14.45 0.13
N GLY A 101 6.13 14.38 0.57
CA GLY A 101 6.45 14.66 1.97
C GLY A 101 5.66 13.75 2.90
N ASN A 102 4.87 14.33 3.78
CA ASN A 102 4.02 13.60 4.72
C ASN A 102 2.58 13.42 4.24
N ALA A 103 2.30 13.72 2.99
CA ALA A 103 0.96 13.59 2.42
C ALA A 103 0.89 12.41 1.45
N PHE A 104 0.13 11.39 1.83
CA PHE A 104 -0.25 10.32 0.92
C PHE A 104 -1.57 10.69 0.27
N ILE A 105 -1.53 10.92 -1.03
CA ILE A 105 -2.65 11.46 -1.79
C ILE A 105 -3.32 10.33 -2.55
N VAL A 106 -4.64 10.27 -2.47
CA VAL A 106 -5.46 9.25 -3.16
C VAL A 106 -6.56 9.95 -3.96
N TYR A 107 -6.75 9.51 -5.19
CA TYR A 107 -7.74 10.09 -6.08
C TYR A 107 -8.37 9.05 -6.99
N GLY A 108 -9.69 9.16 -7.17
CA GLY A 108 -10.43 8.39 -8.15
C GLY A 108 -10.61 6.92 -7.81
N GLY A 109 -10.67 6.12 -8.84
CA GLY A 109 -10.93 4.69 -8.74
C GLY A 109 -12.41 4.34 -8.80
N ASP A 110 -12.68 3.04 -8.83
CA ASP A 110 -14.03 2.49 -8.84
C ASP A 110 -14.42 2.11 -7.42
N THR A 111 -15.48 2.68 -6.92
CA THR A 111 -15.97 2.40 -5.56
C THR A 111 -16.91 1.20 -5.50
N LYS A 112 -17.57 0.86 -6.59
CA LYS A 112 -18.56 -0.24 -6.68
C LYS A 112 -19.62 -0.24 -5.56
N MET A 113 -19.81 0.91 -4.94
CA MET A 113 -20.70 1.01 -3.78
C MET A 113 -22.16 1.13 -4.19
N GLU A 114 -22.42 1.64 -5.38
CA GLU A 114 -23.77 1.82 -5.91
C GLU A 114 -23.73 1.80 -7.44
N ASP A 115 -24.88 1.51 -8.07
CA ASP A 115 -25.10 1.65 -9.52
C ASP A 115 -25.16 3.14 -9.93
N SER A 116 -24.24 3.93 -9.40
CA SER A 116 -24.16 5.35 -9.66
C SER A 116 -23.02 5.64 -10.62
N ASP A 117 -23.34 6.33 -11.70
CA ASP A 117 -22.36 6.86 -12.64
C ASP A 117 -21.63 8.09 -12.09
N VAL A 118 -21.90 8.48 -10.85
CA VAL A 118 -21.26 9.63 -10.23
C VAL A 118 -19.91 9.21 -9.68
N LEU A 119 -18.86 9.76 -10.26
CA LEU A 119 -17.49 9.54 -9.80
C LEU A 119 -17.19 10.44 -8.60
N ASP A 120 -16.42 9.93 -7.65
CA ASP A 120 -15.92 10.73 -6.54
C ASP A 120 -14.77 11.61 -7.03
N GLU A 121 -14.99 12.91 -7.06
CA GLU A 121 -13.99 13.90 -7.49
C GLU A 121 -13.15 14.44 -6.34
N THR A 122 -13.31 13.87 -5.16
CA THR A 122 -12.57 14.30 -3.98
C THR A 122 -11.12 13.80 -4.04
N LEU A 123 -10.20 14.71 -3.80
CA LEU A 123 -8.80 14.38 -3.55
C LEU A 123 -8.63 14.17 -2.05
N TYR A 124 -8.18 12.99 -1.67
CA TYR A 124 -7.97 12.65 -0.26
C TYR A 124 -6.49 12.72 0.06
N LEU A 125 -6.14 13.40 1.14
CA LEU A 125 -4.79 13.48 1.66
C LEU A 125 -4.74 12.81 3.02
N LEU A 126 -3.88 11.81 3.15
CA LEU A 126 -3.55 11.25 4.46
C LEU A 126 -2.31 11.98 4.98
N ASN A 127 -2.44 12.62 6.13
CA ASN A 127 -1.28 13.09 6.87
C ASN A 127 -0.64 11.91 7.57
N THR A 128 0.51 11.45 7.07
CA THR A 128 1.15 10.22 7.56
C THR A 128 1.71 10.36 8.97
N CYS A 129 1.99 11.57 9.42
CA CYS A 129 2.44 11.82 10.80
C CYS A 129 1.31 11.70 11.81
N MET A 130 0.08 12.02 11.40
CA MET A 130 -1.09 12.08 12.29
C MET A 130 -2.11 10.99 11.98
N SER A 131 -1.90 10.21 10.93
CA SER A 131 -2.86 9.22 10.43
C SER A 131 -4.27 9.81 10.24
N LEU A 132 -4.32 11.00 9.69
CA LEU A 132 -5.54 11.79 9.50
C LEU A 132 -5.79 12.03 8.02
N PHE A 133 -6.98 11.64 7.54
CA PHE A 133 -7.42 11.98 6.19
C PHE A 133 -8.09 13.35 6.14
N ILE A 134 -7.81 14.05 5.06
CA ILE A 134 -8.42 15.33 4.71
C ILE A 134 -8.92 15.22 3.27
N GLY A 135 -10.20 15.47 3.05
CA GLY A 135 -10.78 15.52 1.71
C GLY A 135 -10.70 16.92 1.14
N VAL A 136 -10.32 17.03 -0.12
CA VAL A 136 -10.31 18.28 -0.85
C VAL A 136 -11.14 18.10 -2.11
N LEU A 137 -12.20 18.89 -2.23
CA LEU A 137 -13.03 18.92 -3.43
C LEU A 137 -12.36 19.74 -4.51
N GLY A 138 -12.37 19.20 -5.70
CA GLY A 138 -11.84 19.87 -6.88
C GLY A 138 -12.72 21.00 -7.40
#